data_1aee99827a6941a5c0861e4d07f0ef78
#
_entry.id   1aee99827a6941a5c0861e4d07f0ef78
#
_cell.length_a   1.000
_cell.length_b   1.000
_cell.length_c   1.000
_cell.angle_alpha   90.00
_cell.angle_beta   90.00
_cell.angle_gamma   90.00
#
_symmetry.space_group_name_H-M   'P 1'
#
loop_
_entity.id
_entity.type
_entity.pdbx_description
1 polymer ?
#
loop_
_entity_poly.entity_id
_entity_poly.type
_entity_poly.pdbx_seq_one_letter_code
_entity_poly.pdbx_strand_id
1 'polypeptide(L)'
;VEGIVKGNVTVLSQAVTLVESVKPEHQAIAQEVIEKCLPYSGRSIRIGISGVPGAGKSTSIDVFGLHVLRQGGKLGVLAIDPSSERSKGSILGDKTRMEKLSVHPNAFIRPSPSAGSLGGVARKTRETIILCEAGGFDKIFVETVGVGQSETAVHSMVDFFLLIQLAGTGDELQGIKRGIMEMADGIVINKADGNNIELSLIHI
;
A
#
# COMPACT_ATOMS: atom_id res chain seq x y z
N VAL A 1 3.28 -19.52 12.46
CA VAL A 1 2.25 -19.68 11.39
C VAL A 1 0.85 -19.75 12.00
N GLU A 2 0.59 -20.68 12.96
CA GLU A 2 -0.76 -20.84 13.53
C GLU A 2 -1.40 -19.54 14.04
N GLY A 3 -0.63 -18.69 14.73
CA GLY A 3 -1.12 -17.40 15.20
C GLY A 3 -1.53 -16.46 14.05
N ILE A 4 -0.80 -16.50 12.92
CA ILE A 4 -1.15 -15.72 11.72
C ILE A 4 -2.49 -16.22 11.17
N VAL A 5 -2.61 -17.52 10.92
CA VAL A 5 -3.83 -18.13 10.35
C VAL A 5 -5.05 -17.94 11.25
N LYS A 6 -4.86 -17.86 12.58
CA LYS A 6 -5.91 -17.51 13.54
C LYS A 6 -6.23 -16.00 13.57
N GLY A 7 -5.56 -15.18 12.73
CA GLY A 7 -5.80 -13.74 12.63
C GLY A 7 -5.23 -12.90 13.77
N ASN A 8 -4.21 -13.40 14.49
CA ASN A 8 -3.55 -12.63 15.54
C ASN A 8 -2.65 -11.55 14.92
N VAL A 9 -3.09 -10.29 15.03
CA VAL A 9 -2.41 -9.13 14.45
C VAL A 9 -1.02 -8.89 15.05
N THR A 10 -0.81 -9.21 16.32
CA THR A 10 0.53 -9.08 16.95
C THR A 10 1.52 -10.05 16.34
N VAL A 11 1.12 -11.32 16.17
CA VAL A 11 1.95 -12.35 15.53
C VAL A 11 2.20 -12.01 14.05
N LEU A 12 1.18 -11.50 13.35
CA LEU A 12 1.32 -11.00 11.98
C LEU A 12 2.36 -9.88 11.91
N SER A 13 2.27 -8.88 12.79
CA SER A 13 3.22 -7.76 12.83
C SER A 13 4.66 -8.22 13.08
N GLN A 14 4.86 -9.21 13.97
CA GLN A 14 6.18 -9.81 14.21
C GLN A 14 6.70 -10.54 12.97
N ALA A 15 5.85 -11.30 12.28
CA ALA A 15 6.21 -12.01 11.05
C ALA A 15 6.58 -11.04 9.93
N VAL A 16 5.84 -9.93 9.77
CA VAL A 16 6.19 -8.87 8.82
C VAL A 16 7.55 -8.26 9.15
N THR A 17 7.82 -7.96 10.43
CA THR A 17 9.13 -7.45 10.87
C THR A 17 10.26 -8.45 10.57
N LEU A 18 10.01 -9.74 10.72
CA LEU A 18 10.97 -10.80 10.39
C LEU A 18 11.29 -10.82 8.88
N VAL A 19 10.27 -10.75 8.02
CA VAL A 19 10.40 -10.70 6.56
C VAL A 19 11.13 -9.43 6.09
N GLU A 20 10.87 -8.30 6.73
CA GLU A 20 11.54 -7.02 6.43
C GLU A 20 13.02 -6.99 6.88
N SER A 21 13.42 -7.87 7.77
CA SER A 21 14.78 -7.92 8.30
C SER A 21 15.82 -8.22 7.22
N VAL A 22 16.99 -7.57 7.34
CA VAL A 22 18.15 -7.79 6.47
C VAL A 22 19.16 -8.76 7.08
N LYS A 23 18.93 -9.25 8.30
CA LYS A 23 19.84 -10.15 8.97
C LYS A 23 19.79 -11.55 8.35
N PRO A 24 20.95 -12.16 8.02
CA PRO A 24 20.99 -13.49 7.40
C PRO A 24 20.25 -14.58 8.20
N GLU A 25 20.38 -14.55 9.52
CA GLU A 25 19.71 -15.52 10.42
C GLU A 25 18.18 -15.43 10.36
N HIS A 26 17.62 -14.25 10.05
CA HIS A 26 16.18 -14.05 9.90
C HIS A 26 15.65 -14.51 8.56
N GLN A 27 16.48 -14.53 7.52
CA GLN A 27 16.02 -14.85 6.16
C GLN A 27 15.54 -16.30 6.04
N ALA A 28 16.27 -17.25 6.63
CA ALA A 28 15.88 -18.66 6.61
C ALA A 28 14.54 -18.90 7.32
N ILE A 29 14.37 -18.27 8.50
CA ILE A 29 13.12 -18.37 9.27
C ILE A 29 11.96 -17.67 8.52
N ALA A 30 12.21 -16.50 7.94
CA ALA A 30 11.24 -15.77 7.14
C ALA A 30 10.75 -16.62 5.96
N GLN A 31 11.66 -17.26 5.23
CA GLN A 31 11.34 -18.13 4.10
C GLN A 31 10.44 -19.30 4.54
N GLU A 32 10.78 -19.98 5.63
CA GLU A 32 9.97 -21.07 6.18
C GLU A 32 8.56 -20.59 6.57
N VAL A 33 8.45 -19.40 7.18
CA VAL A 33 7.15 -18.82 7.55
C VAL A 33 6.32 -18.53 6.30
N ILE A 34 6.92 -17.94 5.26
CA ILE A 34 6.24 -17.64 3.99
C ILE A 34 5.76 -18.94 3.33
N GLU A 35 6.62 -19.96 3.19
CA GLU A 35 6.25 -21.25 2.59
C GLU A 35 5.05 -21.89 3.27
N LYS A 36 5.03 -21.85 4.61
CA LYS A 36 3.90 -22.37 5.38
C LYS A 36 2.64 -21.50 5.33
N CYS A 37 2.75 -20.23 4.96
CA CYS A 37 1.60 -19.33 4.78
C CYS A 37 1.01 -19.38 3.37
N LEU A 38 1.77 -19.79 2.35
CA LEU A 38 1.34 -19.85 0.95
C LEU A 38 -0.02 -20.57 0.74
N PRO A 39 -0.31 -21.72 1.36
CA PRO A 39 -1.60 -22.41 1.16
C PRO A 39 -2.82 -21.61 1.62
N TYR A 40 -2.62 -20.57 2.44
CA TYR A 40 -3.66 -19.71 2.99
C TYR A 40 -3.75 -18.35 2.28
N SER A 41 -2.93 -18.11 1.25
CA SER A 41 -2.85 -16.85 0.50
C SER A 41 -3.58 -16.91 -0.85
N GLY A 42 -3.56 -15.79 -1.60
CA GLY A 42 -4.08 -15.72 -2.98
C GLY A 42 -5.59 -15.48 -3.09
N ARG A 43 -6.26 -15.03 -2.01
CA ARG A 43 -7.71 -14.80 -1.98
C ARG A 43 -8.13 -13.35 -1.75
N SER A 44 -7.18 -12.43 -1.67
CA SER A 44 -7.50 -11.02 -1.48
C SER A 44 -7.71 -10.29 -2.80
N ILE A 45 -8.46 -9.19 -2.75
CA ILE A 45 -8.43 -8.15 -3.78
C ILE A 45 -7.33 -7.16 -3.40
N ARG A 46 -6.40 -6.92 -4.32
CA ARG A 46 -5.22 -6.05 -4.11
C ARG A 46 -5.36 -4.81 -4.95
N ILE A 47 -5.31 -3.64 -4.32
CA ILE A 47 -5.43 -2.34 -4.99
C ILE A 47 -4.14 -1.55 -4.76
N GLY A 48 -3.42 -1.25 -5.85
CA GLY A 48 -2.32 -0.30 -5.83
C GLY A 48 -2.87 1.13 -5.85
N ILE A 49 -2.35 2.00 -5.00
CA ILE A 49 -2.77 3.40 -4.92
C ILE A 49 -1.54 4.28 -5.07
N SER A 50 -1.49 5.04 -6.16
CA SER A 50 -0.41 5.98 -6.44
C SER A 50 -0.96 7.40 -6.68
N GLY A 51 -0.08 8.34 -6.79
CA GLY A 51 -0.41 9.75 -7.06
C GLY A 51 0.66 10.69 -6.50
N VAL A 52 0.69 11.91 -6.99
CA VAL A 52 1.68 12.91 -6.58
C VAL A 52 1.65 13.18 -5.08
N PRO A 53 2.76 13.59 -4.46
CA PRO A 53 2.75 14.09 -3.09
C PRO A 53 1.71 15.21 -2.94
N GLY A 54 0.93 15.15 -1.85
CA GLY A 54 -0.15 16.12 -1.62
C GLY A 54 -1.47 15.86 -2.36
N ALA A 55 -1.56 14.82 -3.20
CA ALA A 55 -2.82 14.46 -3.87
C ALA A 55 -3.93 13.99 -2.92
N GLY A 56 -3.63 13.72 -1.67
CA GLY A 56 -4.60 13.26 -0.67
C GLY A 56 -4.76 11.74 -0.61
N LYS A 57 -3.76 10.97 -1.05
CA LYS A 57 -3.76 9.49 -1.03
C LYS A 57 -4.16 8.92 0.33
N SER A 58 -3.42 9.25 1.37
CA SER A 58 -3.67 8.70 2.73
C SER A 58 -5.05 9.07 3.26
N THR A 59 -5.55 10.29 2.97
CA THR A 59 -6.92 10.71 3.31
C THR A 59 -7.96 9.89 2.55
N SER A 60 -7.73 9.68 1.25
CA SER A 60 -8.60 8.84 0.42
C SER A 60 -8.59 7.38 0.89
N ILE A 61 -7.43 6.85 1.29
CA ILE A 61 -7.29 5.51 1.85
C ILE A 61 -8.07 5.38 3.17
N ASP A 62 -8.01 6.38 4.05
CA ASP A 62 -8.74 6.38 5.31
C ASP A 62 -10.25 6.29 5.09
N VAL A 63 -10.80 7.12 4.21
CA VAL A 63 -12.24 7.15 3.89
C VAL A 63 -12.67 5.90 3.12
N PHE A 64 -11.96 5.55 2.05
CA PHE A 64 -12.28 4.40 1.21
C PHE A 64 -12.10 3.09 1.96
N GLY A 65 -11.05 2.96 2.77
CA GLY A 65 -10.81 1.80 3.61
C GLY A 65 -11.93 1.57 4.62
N LEU A 66 -12.41 2.62 5.28
CA LEU A 66 -13.59 2.52 6.16
C LEU A 66 -14.86 2.12 5.40
N HIS A 67 -15.06 2.65 4.18
CA HIS A 67 -16.19 2.25 3.35
C HIS A 67 -16.14 0.76 3.01
N VAL A 68 -14.97 0.27 2.62
CA VAL A 68 -14.74 -1.15 2.30
C VAL A 68 -14.97 -2.04 3.52
N LEU A 69 -14.50 -1.62 4.71
CA LEU A 69 -14.69 -2.37 5.95
C LEU A 69 -16.16 -2.45 6.41
N ARG A 70 -16.98 -1.44 6.08
CA ARG A 70 -18.44 -1.49 6.34
C ARG A 70 -19.12 -2.61 5.55
N GLN A 71 -18.58 -3.03 4.43
CA GLN A 71 -19.07 -4.16 3.64
C GLN A 71 -18.63 -5.53 4.21
N GLY A 72 -17.87 -5.52 5.27
CA GLY A 72 -17.30 -6.69 5.95
C GLY A 72 -15.89 -7.03 5.52
N GLY A 73 -15.28 -8.00 6.23
CA GLY A 73 -13.92 -8.47 5.98
C GLY A 73 -12.84 -7.68 6.72
N LYS A 74 -11.59 -7.84 6.28
CA LYS A 74 -10.40 -7.21 6.87
C LYS A 74 -9.58 -6.51 5.80
N LEU A 75 -9.03 -5.34 6.13
CA LEU A 75 -8.22 -4.53 5.23
C LEU A 75 -6.77 -4.42 5.72
N GLY A 76 -5.81 -4.83 4.87
CA GLY A 76 -4.39 -4.51 5.02
C GLY A 76 -4.03 -3.27 4.21
N VAL A 77 -3.29 -2.32 4.80
CA VAL A 77 -2.72 -1.17 4.10
C VAL A 77 -1.20 -1.23 4.23
N LEU A 78 -0.53 -1.37 3.11
CA LEU A 78 0.93 -1.44 3.01
C LEU A 78 1.43 -0.16 2.35
N ALA A 79 2.10 0.71 3.10
CA ALA A 79 2.66 1.94 2.57
C ALA A 79 4.14 1.75 2.23
N ILE A 80 4.50 1.96 0.96
CA ILE A 80 5.87 1.83 0.46
C ILE A 80 6.46 3.23 0.32
N ASP A 81 7.37 3.59 1.23
CA ASP A 81 8.07 4.86 1.19
C ASP A 81 9.58 4.65 0.94
N PRO A 82 10.08 4.90 -0.27
CA PRO A 82 11.51 4.80 -0.59
C PRO A 82 12.40 5.81 0.17
N SER A 83 11.82 6.84 0.77
CA SER A 83 12.56 7.87 1.51
C SER A 83 12.74 7.56 3.00
N SER A 84 12.12 6.50 3.52
CA SER A 84 12.05 6.20 4.96
C SER A 84 13.39 5.82 5.61
N GLU A 85 14.43 5.53 4.82
CA GLU A 85 15.80 5.34 5.37
C GLU A 85 16.38 6.63 5.95
N ARG A 86 15.98 7.79 5.46
CA ARG A 86 16.54 9.09 5.90
C ARG A 86 15.79 9.72 7.07
N SER A 87 14.56 9.32 7.30
CA SER A 87 13.75 9.86 8.39
C SER A 87 13.13 8.74 9.21
N LYS A 88 13.73 8.43 10.37
CA LYS A 88 13.14 7.53 11.39
C LYS A 88 11.75 7.96 11.88
N GLY A 89 11.16 9.00 11.28
CA GLY A 89 9.85 9.59 11.63
C GLY A 89 8.68 9.22 10.70
N SER A 90 8.91 8.56 9.54
CA SER A 90 7.83 8.30 8.57
C SER A 90 6.79 7.28 9.07
N ILE A 91 7.20 6.33 9.91
CA ILE A 91 6.33 5.28 10.46
C ILE A 91 5.18 5.87 11.31
N LEU A 92 5.42 6.96 12.02
CA LEU A 92 4.40 7.68 12.78
C LEU A 92 3.53 8.56 11.87
N GLY A 93 4.11 9.16 10.83
CA GLY A 93 3.42 10.09 9.93
C GLY A 93 2.27 9.44 9.13
N ASP A 94 2.43 8.20 8.69
CA ASP A 94 1.39 7.52 7.89
C ASP A 94 0.21 7.05 8.76
N LYS A 95 0.48 6.57 9.97
CA LYS A 95 -0.59 6.24 10.93
C LYS A 95 -1.39 7.46 11.38
N THR A 96 -0.73 8.60 11.54
CA THR A 96 -1.40 9.87 11.92
C THR A 96 -2.25 10.45 10.80
N ARG A 97 -1.98 10.08 9.53
CA ARG A 97 -2.78 10.51 8.37
C ARG A 97 -4.02 9.65 8.12
N MET A 98 -4.06 8.44 8.67
CA MET A 98 -5.17 7.48 8.57
C MET A 98 -5.78 7.26 9.96
N GLU A 99 -6.22 8.36 10.61
CA GLU A 99 -6.59 8.36 12.03
C GLU A 99 -7.70 7.37 12.37
N LYS A 100 -8.74 7.33 11.54
CA LYS A 100 -9.91 6.47 11.79
C LYS A 100 -9.63 5.01 11.43
N LEU A 101 -8.94 4.78 10.35
CA LEU A 101 -8.60 3.43 9.89
C LEU A 101 -7.58 2.78 10.81
N SER A 102 -6.63 3.55 11.37
CA SER A 102 -5.56 3.04 12.23
C SER A 102 -6.04 2.44 13.55
N VAL A 103 -7.22 2.82 14.01
CA VAL A 103 -7.84 2.30 15.25
C VAL A 103 -8.93 1.26 14.97
N HIS A 104 -9.22 0.98 13.70
CA HIS A 104 -10.28 0.02 13.35
C HIS A 104 -9.81 -1.43 13.57
N PRO A 105 -10.59 -2.28 14.29
CA PRO A 105 -10.15 -3.62 14.70
C PRO A 105 -9.87 -4.58 13.52
N ASN A 106 -10.51 -4.34 12.37
CA ASN A 106 -10.34 -5.13 11.15
C ASN A 106 -9.36 -4.48 10.15
N ALA A 107 -8.61 -3.46 10.55
CA ALA A 107 -7.59 -2.84 9.73
C ALA A 107 -6.19 -3.16 10.25
N PHE A 108 -5.25 -3.37 9.33
CA PHE A 108 -3.83 -3.53 9.61
C PHE A 108 -3.04 -2.56 8.73
N ILE A 109 -2.42 -1.55 9.33
CA ILE A 109 -1.62 -0.57 8.60
C ILE A 109 -0.15 -0.84 8.87
N ARG A 110 0.61 -1.09 7.81
CA ARG A 110 2.05 -1.34 7.87
C ARG A 110 2.81 -0.41 6.94
N PRO A 111 3.49 0.62 7.46
CA PRO A 111 4.53 1.31 6.73
C PRO A 111 5.72 0.35 6.54
N SER A 112 6.09 0.09 5.28
CA SER A 112 7.25 -0.73 4.95
C SER A 112 8.45 0.17 4.67
N PRO A 113 9.55 0.06 5.44
CA PRO A 113 10.78 0.76 5.10
C PRO A 113 11.32 0.19 3.80
N SER A 114 11.55 1.03 2.82
CA SER A 114 12.22 0.65 1.58
C SER A 114 13.74 0.61 1.76
N ALA A 115 14.22 -0.20 2.70
CA ALA A 115 15.64 -0.46 2.85
C ALA A 115 16.13 -1.28 1.65
N GLY A 116 16.86 -0.66 0.72
CA GLY A 116 17.57 -1.37 -0.32
C GLY A 116 17.10 -1.11 -1.76
N SER A 117 17.47 -1.99 -2.68
CA SER A 117 17.12 -1.91 -4.09
C SER A 117 15.61 -2.04 -4.31
N LEU A 118 15.11 -1.44 -5.39
CA LEU A 118 13.71 -1.51 -5.81
C LEU A 118 13.18 -2.97 -5.85
N GLY A 119 14.00 -3.91 -6.29
CA GLY A 119 13.66 -5.34 -6.30
C GLY A 119 13.51 -5.95 -4.91
N GLY A 120 14.31 -5.50 -3.94
CA GLY A 120 14.21 -5.93 -2.55
C GLY A 120 12.93 -5.47 -1.88
N VAL A 121 12.50 -4.23 -2.14
CA VAL A 121 11.23 -3.67 -1.65
C VAL A 121 10.06 -4.46 -2.24
N ALA A 122 10.05 -4.69 -3.55
CA ALA A 122 9.00 -5.44 -4.23
C ALA A 122 8.85 -6.88 -3.67
N ARG A 123 9.96 -7.55 -3.40
CA ARG A 123 9.97 -8.88 -2.80
C ARG A 123 9.33 -8.86 -1.41
N LYS A 124 9.81 -7.98 -0.51
CA LYS A 124 9.30 -7.87 0.86
C LYS A 124 7.82 -7.50 0.91
N THR A 125 7.36 -6.65 -0.01
CA THR A 125 5.95 -6.30 -0.13
C THR A 125 5.10 -7.51 -0.52
N ARG A 126 5.52 -8.32 -1.51
CA ARG A 126 4.83 -9.55 -1.88
C ARG A 126 4.76 -10.55 -0.73
N GLU A 127 5.87 -10.74 -0.02
CA GLU A 127 5.93 -11.59 1.16
C GLU A 127 4.99 -11.09 2.27
N THR A 128 4.89 -9.77 2.47
CA THR A 128 3.95 -9.17 3.43
C THR A 128 2.49 -9.36 3.00
N ILE A 129 2.18 -9.27 1.69
CA ILE A 129 0.85 -9.58 1.15
C ILE A 129 0.46 -11.01 1.50
N ILE A 130 1.35 -11.99 1.27
CA ILE A 130 1.12 -13.41 1.61
C ILE A 130 0.78 -13.57 3.10
N LEU A 131 1.53 -12.90 3.99
CA LEU A 131 1.27 -12.96 5.43
C LEU A 131 -0.08 -12.34 5.81
N CYS A 132 -0.45 -11.21 5.21
CA CYS A 132 -1.74 -10.56 5.43
C CYS A 132 -2.88 -11.47 4.98
N GLU A 133 -2.80 -12.06 3.79
CA GLU A 133 -3.79 -12.99 3.27
C GLU A 133 -3.94 -14.23 4.16
N ALA A 134 -2.83 -14.81 4.61
CA ALA A 134 -2.84 -15.92 5.57
C ALA A 134 -3.48 -15.52 6.91
N GLY A 135 -3.39 -14.25 7.30
CA GLY A 135 -4.06 -13.65 8.47
C GLY A 135 -5.54 -13.34 8.25
N GLY A 136 -6.08 -13.68 7.07
CA GLY A 136 -7.50 -13.51 6.73
C GLY A 136 -7.85 -12.11 6.26
N PHE A 137 -6.87 -11.30 5.80
CA PHE A 137 -7.12 -10.02 5.15
C PHE A 137 -7.53 -10.29 3.70
N ASP A 138 -8.76 -9.97 3.37
CA ASP A 138 -9.39 -10.21 2.07
C ASP A 138 -9.32 -9.01 1.13
N LYS A 139 -8.85 -7.87 1.64
CA LYS A 139 -8.60 -6.64 0.88
C LYS A 139 -7.24 -6.09 1.28
N ILE A 140 -6.42 -5.71 0.29
CA ILE A 140 -5.07 -5.17 0.53
C ILE A 140 -4.87 -3.94 -0.34
N PHE A 141 -4.59 -2.80 0.29
CA PHE A 141 -4.17 -1.58 -0.37
C PHE A 141 -2.65 -1.46 -0.30
N VAL A 142 -2.03 -1.15 -1.43
CA VAL A 142 -0.58 -0.92 -1.51
C VAL A 142 -0.36 0.52 -1.96
N GLU A 143 0.00 1.40 -1.02
CA GLU A 143 0.24 2.82 -1.28
C GLU A 143 1.69 3.06 -1.69
N THR A 144 1.90 3.86 -2.75
CA THR A 144 3.21 4.38 -3.16
C THR A 144 3.31 5.89 -2.92
N VAL A 145 4.53 6.41 -2.85
CA VAL A 145 4.75 7.86 -2.65
C VAL A 145 4.58 8.70 -3.93
N GLY A 146 4.42 8.07 -5.10
CA GLY A 146 4.14 8.79 -6.35
C GLY A 146 5.36 9.44 -7.01
N VAL A 147 6.56 8.91 -6.81
CA VAL A 147 7.82 9.44 -7.39
C VAL A 147 8.36 8.63 -8.57
N GLY A 148 7.63 7.62 -9.07
CA GLY A 148 7.92 6.92 -10.33
C GLY A 148 8.82 5.70 -10.23
N GLN A 149 9.36 5.34 -9.07
CA GLN A 149 10.28 4.21 -8.93
C GLN A 149 9.64 2.92 -8.40
N SER A 150 8.63 3.03 -7.56
CA SER A 150 7.94 1.88 -6.92
C SER A 150 6.67 1.46 -7.65
N GLU A 151 6.13 2.29 -8.52
CA GLU A 151 4.83 2.14 -9.18
C GLU A 151 4.77 0.91 -10.07
N THR A 152 5.78 0.69 -10.91
CA THR A 152 5.87 -0.50 -11.79
C THR A 152 5.93 -1.79 -10.97
N ALA A 153 6.67 -1.76 -9.86
CA ALA A 153 6.77 -2.91 -8.97
C ALA A 153 5.42 -3.21 -8.30
N VAL A 154 4.71 -2.17 -7.85
CA VAL A 154 3.38 -2.31 -7.24
C VAL A 154 2.36 -2.78 -8.26
N HIS A 155 2.32 -2.18 -9.47
CA HIS A 155 1.44 -2.63 -10.55
C HIS A 155 1.55 -4.14 -10.80
N SER A 156 2.76 -4.70 -10.76
CA SER A 156 2.99 -6.14 -11.00
C SER A 156 2.48 -7.08 -9.88
N MET A 157 1.97 -6.57 -8.77
CA MET A 157 1.54 -7.36 -7.60
C MET A 157 0.12 -7.07 -7.13
N VAL A 158 -0.62 -6.22 -7.85
CA VAL A 158 -1.99 -5.83 -7.53
C VAL A 158 -2.95 -6.21 -8.65
N ASP A 159 -4.24 -6.29 -8.34
CA ASP A 159 -5.30 -6.65 -9.29
C ASP A 159 -5.90 -5.41 -9.95
N PHE A 160 -5.74 -4.22 -9.32
CA PHE A 160 -6.21 -2.93 -9.82
C PHE A 160 -5.25 -1.83 -9.37
N PHE A 161 -4.86 -0.95 -10.28
CA PHE A 161 -3.96 0.16 -10.01
C PHE A 161 -4.68 1.50 -10.14
N LEU A 162 -4.93 2.15 -9.00
CA LEU A 162 -5.63 3.42 -8.88
C LEU A 162 -4.64 4.58 -8.82
N LEU A 163 -4.78 5.53 -9.73
CA LEU A 163 -4.00 6.76 -9.75
C LEU A 163 -4.83 7.95 -9.23
N ILE A 164 -4.37 8.58 -8.16
CA ILE A 164 -4.99 9.78 -7.61
C ILE A 164 -4.25 11.02 -8.12
N GLN A 165 -4.95 11.88 -8.83
CA GLN A 165 -4.46 13.10 -9.44
C GLN A 165 -5.10 14.34 -8.84
N LEU A 166 -4.52 15.50 -9.12
CA LEU A 166 -5.08 16.82 -8.81
C LEU A 166 -5.46 17.51 -10.10
N ALA A 167 -6.57 18.23 -10.08
CA ALA A 167 -6.93 19.13 -11.20
C ALA A 167 -5.88 20.24 -11.35
N GLY A 168 -5.54 20.58 -12.59
CA GLY A 168 -4.66 21.72 -12.92
C GLY A 168 -3.17 21.53 -12.62
N THR A 169 -2.70 20.33 -12.28
CA THR A 169 -1.26 20.05 -12.14
C THR A 169 -0.63 19.81 -13.50
N GLY A 170 -0.45 20.88 -14.29
CA GLY A 170 0.17 20.84 -15.63
C GLY A 170 1.69 20.72 -15.61
N ASP A 171 2.22 20.29 -16.69
CA ASP A 171 3.51 20.38 -17.39
C ASP A 171 4.82 19.90 -16.72
N GLU A 172 5.25 20.34 -15.57
CA GLU A 172 6.62 20.03 -15.10
C GLU A 172 6.87 18.59 -14.67
N LEU A 173 5.82 17.82 -14.42
CA LEU A 173 5.89 16.40 -14.00
C LEU A 173 5.42 15.41 -15.09
N GLN A 174 5.16 15.87 -16.30
CA GLN A 174 4.51 15.06 -17.34
C GLN A 174 5.35 13.88 -17.85
N GLY A 175 6.66 13.98 -17.89
CA GLY A 175 7.53 12.90 -18.39
C GLY A 175 7.48 11.64 -17.50
N ILE A 176 7.51 11.82 -16.20
CA ILE A 176 7.41 10.71 -15.23
C ILE A 176 5.97 10.20 -15.13
N LYS A 177 4.99 11.09 -15.31
CA LYS A 177 3.56 10.81 -15.18
C LYS A 177 2.99 9.99 -16.35
N ARG A 178 3.49 10.11 -17.59
CA ARG A 178 2.96 9.35 -18.73
C ARG A 178 3.01 7.86 -18.49
N GLY A 179 4.15 7.33 -18.08
CA GLY A 179 4.30 5.90 -17.81
C GLY A 179 3.40 5.40 -16.67
N ILE A 180 3.15 6.23 -15.64
CA ILE A 180 2.25 5.85 -14.53
C ILE A 180 0.79 5.91 -14.98
N MET A 181 0.41 6.89 -15.80
CA MET A 181 -0.96 7.01 -16.33
C MET A 181 -1.31 5.85 -17.25
N GLU A 182 -0.36 5.37 -18.05
CA GLU A 182 -0.54 4.22 -18.94
C GLU A 182 -0.72 2.89 -18.16
N MET A 183 -0.21 2.82 -16.94
CA MET A 183 -0.37 1.66 -16.06
C MET A 183 -1.65 1.70 -15.24
N ALA A 184 -2.34 2.84 -15.15
CA ALA A 184 -3.49 3.00 -14.29
C ALA A 184 -4.74 2.33 -14.88
N ASP A 185 -5.37 1.44 -14.12
CA ASP A 185 -6.67 0.86 -14.45
C ASP A 185 -7.82 1.84 -14.16
N GLY A 186 -7.57 2.82 -13.29
CA GLY A 186 -8.51 3.90 -12.97
C GLY A 186 -7.79 5.16 -12.49
N ILE A 187 -8.38 6.32 -12.81
CA ILE A 187 -7.87 7.63 -12.41
C ILE A 187 -8.95 8.35 -11.61
N VAL A 188 -8.56 8.86 -10.43
CA VAL A 188 -9.42 9.72 -9.60
C VAL A 188 -8.81 11.12 -9.54
N ILE A 189 -9.60 12.13 -9.88
CA ILE A 189 -9.22 13.52 -9.70
C ILE A 189 -9.74 13.98 -8.34
N ASN A 190 -8.81 14.21 -7.43
CA ASN A 190 -9.09 14.61 -6.06
C ASN A 190 -9.02 16.14 -5.91
N LYS A 191 -9.61 16.67 -4.81
CA LYS A 191 -9.70 18.11 -4.52
C LYS A 191 -10.38 18.91 -5.64
N ALA A 192 -11.39 18.31 -6.27
CA ALA A 192 -12.18 18.89 -7.33
C ALA A 192 -13.45 19.56 -6.78
N ASP A 193 -13.36 20.23 -5.62
CA ASP A 193 -14.45 20.85 -4.87
C ASP A 193 -14.40 22.39 -4.85
N GLY A 194 -13.46 22.97 -5.60
CA GLY A 194 -13.26 24.41 -5.72
C GLY A 194 -13.49 24.95 -7.15
N ASN A 195 -12.82 26.04 -7.48
CA ASN A 195 -12.85 26.68 -8.82
C ASN A 195 -12.24 25.81 -9.93
N ASN A 196 -11.80 24.61 -9.63
CA ASN A 196 -11.17 23.64 -10.52
C ASN A 196 -12.11 22.50 -10.97
N ILE A 197 -13.39 22.55 -10.63
CA ILE A 197 -14.39 21.53 -11.01
C ILE A 197 -14.45 21.38 -12.53
N GLU A 198 -14.50 22.49 -13.27
CA GLU A 198 -14.53 22.47 -14.74
C GLU A 198 -13.29 21.82 -15.34
N LEU A 199 -12.10 22.07 -14.77
CA LEU A 199 -10.85 21.42 -15.20
C LEU A 199 -10.83 19.92 -14.92
N SER A 200 -11.60 19.45 -13.93
CA SER A 200 -11.73 18.04 -13.59
C SER A 200 -12.66 17.29 -14.55
N LEU A 201 -13.68 17.97 -15.08
CA LEU A 201 -14.71 17.37 -15.93
C LEU A 201 -14.36 17.34 -17.42
N ILE A 202 -13.37 18.12 -17.86
CA ILE A 202 -12.93 18.21 -19.27
C ILE A 202 -12.27 16.91 -19.78
N HIS A 203 -11.89 15.98 -18.89
CA HIS A 203 -11.14 14.77 -19.23
C HIS A 203 -11.86 13.45 -18.89
N ILE A 204 -13.17 13.47 -18.77
CA ILE A 204 -14.01 12.27 -18.64
C ILE A 204 -14.59 11.88 -20.00
#